data_9e76fbcc6fa625197bb66b7e5612b55b
#
_entry.id   9e76fbcc6fa625197bb66b7e5612b55b
#
_cell.length_a   1.000
_cell.length_b   1.000
_cell.length_c   1.000
_cell.angle_alpha   90.00
_cell.angle_beta   90.00
_cell.angle_gamma   90.00
#
_symmetry.space_group_name_H-M   'P 1'
#
loop_
_entity.id
_entity.type
_entity.pdbx_description
1 polymer ?
#
loop_
_entity_poly.entity_id
_entity_poly.type
_entity_poly.pdbx_seq_one_letter_code
_entity_poly.pdbx_strand_id
1 'polypeptide(L)'
;MRTEARADFSSQETVRYSRNTLLDQVGWEGQARWRASRVMVVGAGGIGSAALLYLAAAGVGRLGLVDGDAVEESNLQRQILYRSADLGRQKVAVAEAALTALNPHCRVETFDQRLNPANVKEVLHGFEVVLDASDNFPTRFLLAECCWRDGIPLVSAAATGWYGKLLVALPGAENPCYRCLVPEMPSAEAVPSSSESGILGAVAGTMGCLQAVEALKLLLGRESNLTRRLLAYDGLAGRFQSLARIKRPDCPLCGQGK
;
A
#
# COMPACT_ATOMS: atom_id res chain seq x y z
N MET A 1 -24.97 10.64 -18.31
CA MET A 1 -23.89 9.85 -17.67
C MET A 1 -23.20 10.57 -16.50
N ARG A 2 -22.62 11.79 -16.62
CA ARG A 2 -21.97 12.48 -15.46
C ARG A 2 -22.91 12.81 -14.27
N THR A 3 -24.21 12.89 -14.49
CA THR A 3 -25.22 13.25 -13.47
C THR A 3 -25.76 12.04 -12.69
N GLU A 4 -25.80 10.86 -13.28
CA GLU A 4 -26.36 9.64 -12.68
C GLU A 4 -25.48 9.10 -11.54
N ALA A 5 -24.17 8.98 -11.75
CA ALA A 5 -23.24 8.50 -10.71
C ALA A 5 -23.20 9.42 -9.47
N ARG A 6 -23.54 10.70 -9.60
CA ARG A 6 -23.63 11.65 -8.48
C ARG A 6 -24.83 11.40 -7.58
N ALA A 7 -25.94 10.91 -8.16
CA ALA A 7 -27.19 10.69 -7.42
C ALA A 7 -27.06 9.63 -6.30
N ASP A 8 -26.04 8.74 -6.39
CA ASP A 8 -25.78 7.69 -5.42
C ASP A 8 -25.02 8.17 -4.17
N PHE A 9 -24.54 9.42 -4.17
CA PHE A 9 -23.77 9.98 -3.05
C PHE A 9 -24.65 10.88 -2.18
N SER A 10 -24.51 10.75 -0.86
CA SER A 10 -25.13 11.66 0.09
C SER A 10 -24.62 13.10 -0.07
N SER A 11 -25.35 14.07 0.48
CA SER A 11 -24.92 15.48 0.47
C SER A 11 -23.55 15.65 1.17
N GLN A 12 -23.29 14.88 2.23
CA GLN A 12 -21.99 14.92 2.94
C GLN A 12 -20.87 14.36 2.08
N GLU A 13 -21.07 13.23 1.41
CA GLU A 13 -20.09 12.65 0.50
C GLU A 13 -19.83 13.58 -0.70
N THR A 14 -20.87 14.20 -1.23
CA THR A 14 -20.76 15.16 -2.34
C THR A 14 -19.83 16.32 -1.97
N VAL A 15 -19.95 16.86 -0.78
CA VAL A 15 -19.06 17.93 -0.29
C VAL A 15 -17.66 17.39 -0.04
N ARG A 16 -17.53 16.24 0.64
CA ARG A 16 -16.27 15.61 1.01
C ARG A 16 -15.38 15.32 -0.20
N TYR A 17 -15.97 14.72 -1.27
CA TYR A 17 -15.21 14.30 -2.45
C TYR A 17 -15.19 15.32 -3.58
N SER A 18 -15.74 16.51 -3.35
CA SER A 18 -15.86 17.56 -4.39
C SER A 18 -14.54 17.88 -5.10
N ARG A 19 -13.40 17.83 -4.37
CA ARG A 19 -12.09 18.10 -4.97
C ARG A 19 -11.54 16.93 -5.80
N ASN A 20 -11.86 15.69 -5.44
CA ASN A 20 -11.52 14.52 -6.24
C ASN A 20 -12.31 14.53 -7.58
N THR A 21 -13.60 14.82 -7.50
CA THR A 21 -14.50 14.74 -8.67
C THR A 21 -14.31 15.86 -9.69
N LEU A 22 -13.53 16.90 -9.35
CA LEU A 22 -13.08 17.93 -10.30
C LEU A 22 -11.92 17.45 -11.19
N LEU A 23 -11.24 16.37 -10.81
CA LEU A 23 -10.21 15.79 -11.65
C LEU A 23 -10.85 15.05 -12.83
N ASP A 24 -10.51 15.42 -14.07
CA ASP A 24 -11.09 14.81 -15.28
C ASP A 24 -10.93 13.29 -15.32
N GLN A 25 -9.83 12.77 -14.75
CA GLN A 25 -9.52 11.35 -14.69
C GLN A 25 -10.32 10.60 -13.62
N VAL A 26 -10.98 11.30 -12.71
CA VAL A 26 -11.78 10.74 -11.62
C VAL A 26 -13.28 10.95 -11.88
N GLY A 27 -13.74 12.19 -11.81
CA GLY A 27 -15.16 12.48 -11.92
C GLY A 27 -16.00 11.75 -10.86
N TRP A 28 -17.32 11.75 -11.01
CA TRP A 28 -18.22 11.00 -10.12
C TRP A 28 -18.14 9.50 -10.38
N GLU A 29 -17.88 9.08 -11.61
CA GLU A 29 -17.71 7.67 -11.96
C GLU A 29 -16.49 7.06 -11.30
N GLY A 30 -15.35 7.77 -11.31
CA GLY A 30 -14.14 7.32 -10.61
C GLY A 30 -14.31 7.31 -9.10
N GLN A 31 -14.98 8.30 -8.53
CA GLN A 31 -15.30 8.31 -7.10
C GLN A 31 -16.22 7.13 -6.72
N ALA A 32 -17.20 6.79 -7.55
CA ALA A 32 -18.06 5.63 -7.35
C ALA A 32 -17.25 4.31 -7.40
N ARG A 33 -16.27 4.21 -8.31
CA ARG A 33 -15.35 3.07 -8.36
C ARG A 33 -14.54 2.95 -7.07
N TRP A 34 -13.93 4.03 -6.57
CA TRP A 34 -13.20 4.01 -5.30
C TRP A 34 -14.10 3.60 -4.13
N ARG A 35 -15.34 4.13 -4.07
CA ARG A 35 -16.32 3.74 -3.04
C ARG A 35 -16.71 2.26 -3.11
N ALA A 36 -16.72 1.65 -4.28
CA ALA A 36 -16.99 0.24 -4.45
C ALA A 36 -15.76 -0.66 -4.24
N SER A 37 -14.57 -0.09 -4.23
CA SER A 37 -13.30 -0.84 -4.22
C SER A 37 -12.85 -1.27 -2.83
N ARG A 38 -11.95 -2.27 -2.83
CA ARG A 38 -11.42 -2.94 -1.64
C ARG A 38 -9.91 -3.02 -1.74
N VAL A 39 -9.22 -2.41 -0.78
CA VAL A 39 -7.74 -2.37 -0.72
C VAL A 39 -7.25 -2.96 0.58
N MET A 40 -6.30 -3.89 0.51
CA MET A 40 -5.58 -4.42 1.67
C MET A 40 -4.26 -3.67 1.86
N VAL A 41 -3.99 -3.22 3.07
CA VAL A 41 -2.70 -2.65 3.47
C VAL A 41 -2.04 -3.59 4.48
N VAL A 42 -0.85 -4.07 4.14
CA VAL A 42 -0.05 -4.96 4.98
C VAL A 42 1.03 -4.15 5.66
N GLY A 43 0.89 -4.00 6.97
CA GLY A 43 1.74 -3.15 7.80
C GLY A 43 1.16 -1.76 8.05
N ALA A 44 0.95 -1.43 9.32
CA ALA A 44 0.47 -0.12 9.79
C ALA A 44 1.62 0.75 10.34
N GLY A 45 2.81 0.56 9.82
CA GLY A 45 4.02 1.31 10.15
C GLY A 45 4.06 2.70 9.51
N GLY A 46 5.26 3.26 9.32
CA GLY A 46 5.43 4.62 8.78
C GLY A 46 4.89 4.80 7.35
N ILE A 47 5.09 3.81 6.48
CA ILE A 47 4.56 3.81 5.10
C ILE A 47 3.04 3.59 5.14
N GLY A 48 2.59 2.54 5.84
CA GLY A 48 1.18 2.16 5.92
C GLY A 48 0.30 3.24 6.55
N SER A 49 0.80 3.95 7.56
CA SER A 49 0.08 5.07 8.19
C SER A 49 -0.33 6.13 7.18
N ALA A 50 0.60 6.58 6.33
CA ALA A 50 0.29 7.58 5.32
C ALA A 50 -0.62 7.04 4.22
N ALA A 51 -0.36 5.80 3.74
CA ALA A 51 -1.19 5.16 2.72
C ALA A 51 -2.64 5.00 3.18
N LEU A 52 -2.86 4.49 4.38
CA LEU A 52 -4.20 4.29 4.96
C LEU A 52 -4.98 5.60 5.09
N LEU A 53 -4.34 6.66 5.60
CA LEU A 53 -4.97 7.97 5.74
C LEU A 53 -5.45 8.51 4.38
N TYR A 54 -4.62 8.46 3.35
CA TYR A 54 -5.01 8.97 2.04
C TYR A 54 -6.01 8.10 1.31
N LEU A 55 -5.97 6.77 1.45
CA LEU A 55 -6.97 5.88 0.88
C LEU A 55 -8.34 6.08 1.54
N ALA A 56 -8.38 6.20 2.87
CA ALA A 56 -9.60 6.51 3.60
C ALA A 56 -10.16 7.89 3.21
N ALA A 57 -9.30 8.94 3.20
CA ALA A 57 -9.71 10.29 2.82
C ALA A 57 -10.21 10.38 1.37
N ALA A 58 -9.63 9.61 0.44
CA ALA A 58 -10.07 9.52 -0.95
C ALA A 58 -11.43 8.82 -1.12
N GLY A 59 -11.88 8.07 -0.12
CA GLY A 59 -13.17 7.40 -0.14
C GLY A 59 -13.14 6.00 -0.76
N VAL A 60 -12.04 5.26 -0.56
CA VAL A 60 -12.02 3.81 -0.81
C VAL A 60 -13.03 3.17 0.13
N GLY A 61 -13.95 2.38 -0.41
CA GLY A 61 -15.11 1.90 0.35
C GLY A 61 -14.77 0.87 1.42
N ARG A 62 -13.76 0.00 1.19
CA ARG A 62 -13.31 -0.98 2.17
C ARG A 62 -11.77 -1.02 2.22
N LEU A 63 -11.23 -0.78 3.40
CA LEU A 63 -9.82 -0.93 3.70
C LEU A 63 -9.61 -2.13 4.63
N GLY A 64 -8.85 -3.11 4.18
CA GLY A 64 -8.27 -4.14 5.03
C GLY A 64 -6.95 -3.64 5.60
N LEU A 65 -6.70 -3.95 6.85
CA LEU A 65 -5.45 -3.64 7.54
C LEU A 65 -4.97 -4.84 8.34
N VAL A 66 -3.76 -5.31 8.07
CA VAL A 66 -3.13 -6.36 8.85
C VAL A 66 -1.82 -5.88 9.46
N ASP A 67 -1.71 -5.98 10.77
CA ASP A 67 -0.52 -5.70 11.58
C ASP A 67 -0.70 -6.38 12.95
N GLY A 68 0.31 -7.06 13.44
CA GLY A 68 0.26 -7.79 14.71
C GLY A 68 1.06 -7.13 15.83
N ASP A 69 1.40 -5.84 15.70
CA ASP A 69 2.19 -5.12 16.68
C ASP A 69 1.33 -4.18 17.54
N ALA A 70 1.83 -3.85 18.73
CA ALA A 70 1.33 -2.75 19.53
C ALA A 70 2.05 -1.43 19.19
N VAL A 71 1.43 -0.30 19.57
CA VAL A 71 2.03 1.02 19.44
C VAL A 71 3.15 1.19 20.46
N GLU A 72 4.33 1.55 20.00
CA GLU A 72 5.51 1.81 20.81
C GLU A 72 5.96 3.28 20.66
N GLU A 73 6.62 3.84 21.66
CA GLU A 73 7.09 5.22 21.63
C GLU A 73 8.09 5.47 20.50
N SER A 74 8.98 4.50 20.24
CA SER A 74 9.93 4.52 19.12
C SER A 74 9.28 4.59 17.74
N ASN A 75 7.98 4.30 17.64
CA ASN A 75 7.22 4.34 16.40
C ASN A 75 6.67 5.75 16.08
N LEU A 76 6.39 6.56 17.09
CA LEU A 76 5.62 7.81 16.95
C LEU A 76 6.28 8.84 16.05
N GLN A 77 7.61 8.81 15.92
CA GLN A 77 8.35 9.72 15.04
C GLN A 77 8.06 9.52 13.53
N ARG A 78 7.43 8.36 13.13
CA ARG A 78 7.13 8.05 11.73
C ARG A 78 5.75 7.45 11.48
N GLN A 79 5.09 6.93 12.49
CA GLN A 79 3.77 6.27 12.38
C GLN A 79 2.67 7.25 12.79
N ILE A 80 2.35 8.18 11.90
CA ILE A 80 1.49 9.35 12.16
C ILE A 80 0.01 9.04 12.42
N LEU A 81 -0.41 7.78 12.30
CA LEU A 81 -1.74 7.32 12.73
C LEU A 81 -1.90 7.32 14.25
N TYR A 82 -0.79 7.21 15.00
CA TYR A 82 -0.77 6.96 16.44
C TYR A 82 -0.35 8.20 17.22
N ARG A 83 -0.78 8.25 18.46
CA ARG A 83 -0.48 9.32 19.43
C ARG A 83 0.15 8.74 20.68
N SER A 84 0.80 9.55 21.51
CA SER A 84 1.36 9.12 22.79
C SER A 84 0.31 8.47 23.72
N ALA A 85 -0.95 8.87 23.60
CA ALA A 85 -2.06 8.26 24.37
C ALA A 85 -2.41 6.83 23.90
N ASP A 86 -1.87 6.37 22.79
CA ASP A 86 -2.14 5.04 22.22
C ASP A 86 -1.08 3.99 22.58
N LEU A 87 -0.06 4.37 23.34
CA LEU A 87 1.03 3.46 23.72
C LEU A 87 0.49 2.15 24.33
N GLY A 88 1.03 1.03 23.86
CA GLY A 88 0.66 -0.31 24.30
C GLY A 88 -0.63 -0.87 23.70
N ARG A 89 -1.41 -0.07 22.96
CA ARG A 89 -2.62 -0.54 22.27
C ARG A 89 -2.26 -1.21 20.94
N GLN A 90 -3.07 -2.15 20.49
CA GLN A 90 -2.89 -2.79 19.18
C GLN A 90 -3.01 -1.77 18.05
N LYS A 91 -2.03 -1.77 17.13
CA LYS A 91 -1.96 -0.82 16.01
C LYS A 91 -3.22 -0.83 15.17
N VAL A 92 -3.74 -2.01 14.85
CA VAL A 92 -4.92 -2.16 14.00
C VAL A 92 -6.17 -1.54 14.63
N ALA A 93 -6.36 -1.68 15.94
CA ALA A 93 -7.52 -1.12 16.66
C ALA A 93 -7.47 0.42 16.72
N VAL A 94 -6.27 0.98 16.95
CA VAL A 94 -6.08 2.45 16.93
C VAL A 94 -6.27 3.00 15.53
N ALA A 95 -5.70 2.32 14.53
CA ALA A 95 -5.83 2.71 13.13
C ALA A 95 -7.29 2.69 12.67
N GLU A 96 -8.07 1.65 12.99
CA GLU A 96 -9.50 1.57 12.69
C GLU A 96 -10.26 2.77 13.22
N ALA A 97 -10.06 3.10 14.50
CA ALA A 97 -10.71 4.25 15.13
C ALA A 97 -10.33 5.58 14.44
N ALA A 98 -9.05 5.77 14.11
CA ALA A 98 -8.57 6.98 13.45
C ALA A 98 -9.10 7.12 12.01
N LEU A 99 -9.10 6.03 11.24
CA LEU A 99 -9.59 6.01 9.86
C LEU A 99 -11.11 6.20 9.79
N THR A 100 -11.88 5.58 10.70
CA THR A 100 -13.33 5.76 10.80
C THR A 100 -13.69 7.19 11.20
N ALA A 101 -12.94 7.79 12.12
CA ALA A 101 -13.11 9.20 12.49
C ALA A 101 -12.76 10.15 11.33
N LEU A 102 -11.76 9.83 10.51
CA LEU A 102 -11.38 10.59 9.32
C LEU A 102 -12.46 10.52 8.24
N ASN A 103 -12.95 9.31 7.95
CA ASN A 103 -13.97 9.09 6.93
C ASN A 103 -14.96 7.98 7.34
N PRO A 104 -16.16 8.34 7.85
CA PRO A 104 -17.15 7.36 8.29
C PRO A 104 -17.78 6.55 7.13
N HIS A 105 -17.53 6.94 5.88
CA HIS A 105 -17.98 6.20 4.69
C HIS A 105 -17.01 5.11 4.25
N CYS A 106 -15.84 5.02 4.88
CA CYS A 106 -14.85 3.98 4.63
C CYS A 106 -15.00 2.88 5.69
N ARG A 107 -15.32 1.66 5.26
CA ARG A 107 -15.33 0.49 6.14
C ARG A 107 -13.90 0.00 6.34
N VAL A 108 -13.45 -0.04 7.59
CA VAL A 108 -12.16 -0.61 7.97
C VAL A 108 -12.36 -2.02 8.50
N GLU A 109 -11.54 -2.96 8.03
CA GLU A 109 -11.50 -4.35 8.48
C GLU A 109 -10.09 -4.66 8.96
N THR A 110 -9.96 -5.08 10.20
CA THR A 110 -8.67 -5.23 10.86
C THR A 110 -8.34 -6.69 11.14
N PHE A 111 -7.06 -7.03 10.96
CA PHE A 111 -6.51 -8.35 11.24
C PHE A 111 -5.32 -8.17 12.20
N ASP A 112 -5.55 -8.41 13.49
CA ASP A 112 -4.54 -8.32 14.54
C ASP A 112 -3.67 -9.59 14.54
N GLN A 113 -2.84 -9.71 13.53
CA GLN A 113 -1.97 -10.87 13.35
C GLN A 113 -0.84 -10.57 12.37
N ARG A 114 0.23 -11.36 12.44
CA ARG A 114 1.29 -11.34 11.43
C ARG A 114 0.93 -12.27 10.27
N LEU A 115 1.19 -11.81 9.05
CA LEU A 115 1.00 -12.65 7.87
C LEU A 115 2.02 -13.80 7.86
N ASN A 116 1.50 -14.97 7.50
CA ASN A 116 2.27 -16.20 7.31
C ASN A 116 1.61 -17.08 6.23
N PRO A 117 2.25 -18.16 5.78
CA PRO A 117 1.70 -19.01 4.72
C PRO A 117 0.32 -19.64 5.05
N ALA A 118 -0.04 -19.80 6.33
CA ALA A 118 -1.30 -20.40 6.73
C ALA A 118 -2.48 -19.42 6.65
N ASN A 119 -2.27 -18.12 6.88
CA ASN A 119 -3.35 -17.13 6.95
C ASN A 119 -3.43 -16.18 5.75
N VAL A 120 -2.37 -16.03 4.95
CA VAL A 120 -2.28 -15.00 3.90
C VAL A 120 -3.42 -15.08 2.89
N LYS A 121 -3.87 -16.27 2.50
CA LYS A 121 -4.97 -16.42 1.52
C LYS A 121 -6.30 -15.92 2.07
N GLU A 122 -6.59 -16.22 3.32
CA GLU A 122 -7.79 -15.75 4.00
C GLU A 122 -7.78 -14.22 4.15
N VAL A 123 -6.66 -13.66 4.61
CA VAL A 123 -6.50 -12.22 4.83
C VAL A 123 -6.61 -11.43 3.52
N LEU A 124 -6.06 -11.94 2.43
CA LEU A 124 -6.11 -11.25 1.13
C LEU A 124 -7.41 -11.48 0.36
N HIS A 125 -8.27 -12.39 0.83
CA HIS A 125 -9.47 -12.77 0.09
C HIS A 125 -10.42 -11.59 -0.14
N GLY A 126 -10.77 -11.39 -1.40
CA GLY A 126 -11.75 -10.39 -1.83
C GLY A 126 -11.22 -8.97 -1.91
N PHE A 127 -9.93 -8.71 -1.74
CA PHE A 127 -9.30 -7.42 -2.00
C PHE A 127 -8.80 -7.32 -3.44
N GLU A 128 -8.93 -6.14 -4.05
CA GLU A 128 -8.64 -5.88 -5.46
C GLU A 128 -7.21 -5.40 -5.68
N VAL A 129 -6.62 -4.78 -4.66
CA VAL A 129 -5.24 -4.29 -4.67
C VAL A 129 -4.65 -4.53 -3.28
N VAL A 130 -3.40 -4.97 -3.24
CA VAL A 130 -2.64 -5.15 -2.00
C VAL A 130 -1.50 -4.14 -1.96
N LEU A 131 -1.38 -3.41 -0.86
CA LEU A 131 -0.25 -2.55 -0.54
C LEU A 131 0.67 -3.25 0.43
N ASP A 132 1.91 -3.49 0.02
CA ASP A 132 2.97 -3.96 0.88
C ASP A 132 3.70 -2.76 1.50
N ALA A 133 3.37 -2.47 2.75
CA ALA A 133 4.00 -1.48 3.60
C ALA A 133 4.81 -2.13 4.74
N SER A 134 5.13 -3.43 4.59
CA SER A 134 5.91 -4.20 5.55
C SER A 134 7.38 -3.78 5.55
N ASP A 135 8.08 -4.08 6.64
CA ASP A 135 9.49 -3.76 6.84
C ASP A 135 10.43 -4.97 6.75
N ASN A 136 9.90 -6.15 6.36
CA ASN A 136 10.67 -7.38 6.34
C ASN A 136 10.51 -8.18 5.04
N PHE A 137 11.58 -8.86 4.62
CA PHE A 137 11.61 -9.64 3.39
C PHE A 137 10.70 -10.86 3.39
N PRO A 138 10.55 -11.65 4.47
CA PRO A 138 9.63 -12.77 4.49
C PRO A 138 8.20 -12.38 4.10
N THR A 139 7.65 -11.30 4.66
CA THR A 139 6.32 -10.80 4.29
C THR A 139 6.26 -10.34 2.85
N ARG A 140 7.29 -9.63 2.35
CA ARG A 140 7.35 -9.15 0.95
C ARG A 140 7.34 -10.30 -0.05
N PHE A 141 8.12 -11.36 0.22
CA PHE A 141 8.17 -12.54 -0.64
C PHE A 141 6.85 -13.30 -0.61
N LEU A 142 6.25 -13.46 0.57
CA LEU A 142 4.94 -14.10 0.73
C LEU A 142 3.86 -13.36 -0.07
N LEU A 143 3.79 -12.03 0.07
CA LEU A 143 2.85 -11.20 -0.68
C LEU A 143 3.10 -11.26 -2.19
N ALA A 144 4.37 -11.19 -2.61
CA ALA A 144 4.71 -11.28 -4.02
C ALA A 144 4.25 -12.60 -4.65
N GLU A 145 4.41 -13.71 -3.93
CA GLU A 145 3.97 -15.03 -4.40
C GLU A 145 2.45 -15.18 -4.43
N CYS A 146 1.77 -14.81 -3.34
CA CYS A 146 0.32 -14.94 -3.25
C CYS A 146 -0.38 -14.00 -4.24
N CYS A 147 -0.02 -12.72 -4.28
CA CYS A 147 -0.63 -11.75 -5.20
C CYS A 147 -0.40 -12.14 -6.66
N TRP A 148 0.80 -12.63 -7.01
CA TRP A 148 1.08 -13.09 -8.36
C TRP A 148 0.22 -14.29 -8.78
N ARG A 149 0.09 -15.29 -7.91
CA ARG A 149 -0.70 -16.51 -8.16
C ARG A 149 -2.20 -16.23 -8.26
N ASP A 150 -2.69 -15.34 -7.38
CA ASP A 150 -4.11 -15.05 -7.25
C ASP A 150 -4.56 -13.92 -8.19
N GLY A 151 -3.67 -13.39 -9.03
CA GLY A 151 -4.01 -12.35 -9.98
C GLY A 151 -4.23 -10.97 -9.37
N ILE A 152 -3.72 -10.71 -8.15
CA ILE A 152 -3.95 -9.45 -7.43
C ILE A 152 -2.79 -8.47 -7.67
N PRO A 153 -3.05 -7.23 -8.08
CA PRO A 153 -2.04 -6.17 -8.14
C PRO A 153 -1.39 -5.92 -6.77
N LEU A 154 -0.05 -5.88 -6.75
CA LEU A 154 0.74 -5.59 -5.57
C LEU A 154 1.49 -4.26 -5.75
N VAL A 155 1.25 -3.31 -4.86
CA VAL A 155 2.01 -2.06 -4.78
C VAL A 155 2.97 -2.17 -3.61
N SER A 156 4.27 -2.36 -3.87
CA SER A 156 5.27 -2.58 -2.82
C SER A 156 6.14 -1.35 -2.64
N ALA A 157 6.21 -0.87 -1.40
CA ALA A 157 7.04 0.25 -0.98
C ALA A 157 8.05 -0.15 0.10
N ALA A 158 9.19 0.50 0.10
CA ALA A 158 10.23 0.36 1.13
C ALA A 158 10.85 1.72 1.43
N ALA A 159 11.26 1.92 2.69
CA ALA A 159 12.00 3.10 3.11
C ALA A 159 13.07 2.71 4.13
N THR A 160 14.25 3.32 4.03
CA THR A 160 15.36 3.19 4.99
C THR A 160 16.22 4.46 4.94
N GLY A 161 16.63 4.97 6.09
CA GLY A 161 17.37 6.22 6.17
C GLY A 161 16.64 7.37 5.45
N TRP A 162 17.27 7.91 4.44
CA TRP A 162 16.75 8.96 3.55
C TRP A 162 16.22 8.42 2.22
N TYR A 163 16.19 7.10 2.03
CA TYR A 163 15.88 6.48 0.75
C TYR A 163 14.54 5.77 0.78
N GLY A 164 13.81 5.89 -0.34
CA GLY A 164 12.57 5.17 -0.57
C GLY A 164 12.56 4.45 -1.92
N LYS A 165 11.80 3.37 -2.02
CA LYS A 165 11.59 2.62 -3.27
C LYS A 165 10.12 2.26 -3.40
N LEU A 166 9.59 2.31 -4.63
CA LEU A 166 8.21 1.94 -4.93
C LEU A 166 8.15 1.23 -6.29
N LEU A 167 7.39 0.16 -6.34
CA LEU A 167 7.09 -0.56 -7.56
C LEU A 167 5.64 -1.06 -7.55
N VAL A 168 5.12 -1.35 -8.74
CA VAL A 168 3.85 -2.04 -8.93
C VAL A 168 4.14 -3.38 -9.62
N ALA A 169 3.68 -4.48 -9.03
CA ALA A 169 3.72 -5.79 -9.66
C ALA A 169 2.30 -6.17 -10.09
N LEU A 170 2.05 -6.10 -11.39
CA LEU A 170 0.79 -6.54 -11.99
C LEU A 170 0.97 -7.96 -12.52
N PRO A 171 0.11 -8.91 -12.12
CA PRO A 171 0.09 -10.24 -12.72
C PRO A 171 -0.10 -10.15 -14.24
N GLY A 172 0.57 -11.04 -14.96
CA GLY A 172 0.50 -11.07 -16.42
C GLY A 172 1.81 -11.54 -17.07
N ALA A 173 1.68 -12.21 -18.22
CA ALA A 173 2.80 -12.88 -18.88
C ALA A 173 3.98 -11.94 -19.21
N GLU A 174 3.71 -10.69 -19.53
CA GLU A 174 4.72 -9.72 -19.96
C GLU A 174 5.27 -8.83 -18.85
N ASN A 175 4.71 -8.92 -17.65
CA ASN A 175 5.08 -8.02 -16.55
C ASN A 175 6.18 -8.61 -15.66
N PRO A 176 7.15 -7.79 -15.19
CA PRO A 176 8.08 -8.23 -14.17
C PRO A 176 7.38 -8.30 -12.80
N CYS A 177 7.50 -9.43 -12.12
CA CYS A 177 7.04 -9.57 -10.73
C CYS A 177 8.05 -8.96 -9.73
N TYR A 178 7.74 -8.99 -8.44
CA TYR A 178 8.67 -8.54 -7.40
C TYR A 178 10.00 -9.31 -7.42
N ARG A 179 9.96 -10.63 -7.65
CA ARG A 179 11.17 -11.49 -7.68
C ARG A 179 12.04 -11.31 -8.94
N CYS A 180 11.56 -10.58 -9.95
CA CYS A 180 12.45 -10.12 -11.03
C CYS A 180 13.46 -9.06 -10.53
N LEU A 181 13.09 -8.27 -9.52
CA LEU A 181 13.97 -7.28 -8.89
C LEU A 181 14.79 -7.90 -7.75
N VAL A 182 14.17 -8.75 -6.92
CA VAL A 182 14.79 -9.41 -5.77
C VAL A 182 14.60 -10.92 -5.93
N PRO A 183 15.51 -11.61 -6.67
CA PRO A 183 15.32 -13.03 -7.02
C PRO A 183 15.38 -13.96 -5.83
N GLU A 184 16.25 -13.66 -4.88
CA GLU A 184 16.52 -14.45 -3.68
C GLU A 184 16.29 -13.60 -2.44
N MET A 185 15.84 -14.25 -1.38
CA MET A 185 15.67 -13.59 -0.09
C MET A 185 17.06 -13.24 0.47
N PRO A 186 17.34 -11.96 0.74
CA PRO A 186 18.61 -11.59 1.37
C PRO A 186 18.77 -12.28 2.73
N SER A 187 19.99 -12.63 3.09
CA SER A 187 20.27 -13.11 4.44
C SER A 187 20.00 -12.02 5.48
N ALA A 188 19.65 -12.42 6.69
CA ALA A 188 19.37 -11.46 7.78
C ALA A 188 20.59 -10.56 8.07
N GLU A 189 21.81 -11.06 7.85
CA GLU A 189 23.07 -10.32 8.04
C GLU A 189 23.34 -9.29 6.94
N ALA A 190 22.79 -9.50 5.73
CA ALA A 190 23.01 -8.61 4.58
C ALA A 190 22.12 -7.36 4.60
N VAL A 191 21.10 -7.34 5.45
CA VAL A 191 20.13 -6.24 5.49
C VAL A 191 19.95 -5.78 6.93
N PRO A 192 20.54 -4.62 7.30
CA PRO A 192 20.33 -4.05 8.62
C PRO A 192 18.83 -3.81 8.87
N SER A 193 18.37 -4.10 10.06
CA SER A 193 17.01 -3.79 10.49
C SER A 193 16.75 -2.28 10.46
N SER A 194 15.50 -1.86 10.43
CA SER A 194 15.12 -0.44 10.51
C SER A 194 15.56 0.21 11.84
N SER A 195 15.76 -0.61 12.89
CA SER A 195 16.30 -0.16 14.17
C SER A 195 17.81 0.12 14.13
N GLU A 196 18.55 -0.53 13.24
CA GLU A 196 20.00 -0.35 13.07
C GLU A 196 20.34 0.74 12.05
N SER A 197 19.58 0.83 10.95
CA SER A 197 19.86 1.79 9.85
C SER A 197 19.18 3.14 10.02
N GLY A 198 18.24 3.27 10.94
CA GLY A 198 17.41 4.46 11.10
C GLY A 198 16.47 4.70 9.92
N ILE A 199 15.50 5.60 10.12
CA ILE A 199 14.54 5.98 9.07
C ILE A 199 13.98 7.37 9.37
N LEU A 200 13.95 8.24 8.36
CA LEU A 200 13.27 9.52 8.45
C LEU A 200 11.78 9.33 8.20
N GLY A 201 10.93 9.74 9.17
CA GLY A 201 9.48 9.56 9.07
C GLY A 201 8.88 10.20 7.82
N ALA A 202 9.36 11.37 7.42
CA ALA A 202 8.90 12.04 6.19
C ALA A 202 9.19 11.24 4.92
N VAL A 203 10.29 10.49 4.86
CA VAL A 203 10.58 9.57 3.72
C VAL A 203 9.58 8.43 3.70
N ALA A 204 9.32 7.81 4.85
CA ALA A 204 8.32 6.75 4.95
C ALA A 204 6.92 7.27 4.55
N GLY A 205 6.52 8.45 5.03
CA GLY A 205 5.27 9.10 4.68
C GLY A 205 5.16 9.40 3.18
N THR A 206 6.23 9.92 2.55
CA THR A 206 6.28 10.15 1.09
C THR A 206 6.02 8.86 0.32
N MET A 207 6.68 7.77 0.71
CA MET A 207 6.47 6.47 0.05
C MET A 207 5.04 5.94 0.23
N GLY A 208 4.44 6.13 1.40
CA GLY A 208 3.03 5.76 1.65
C GLY A 208 2.05 6.60 0.84
N CYS A 209 2.29 7.90 0.69
CA CYS A 209 1.49 8.77 -0.18
C CYS A 209 1.56 8.32 -1.65
N LEU A 210 2.75 8.03 -2.15
CA LEU A 210 2.95 7.53 -3.52
C LEU A 210 2.32 6.15 -3.70
N GLN A 211 2.37 5.28 -2.70
CA GLN A 211 1.72 3.98 -2.70
C GLN A 211 0.20 4.12 -2.81
N ALA A 212 -0.40 5.05 -2.08
CA ALA A 212 -1.83 5.36 -2.20
C ALA A 212 -2.20 5.89 -3.60
N VAL A 213 -1.38 6.76 -4.20
CA VAL A 213 -1.59 7.26 -5.57
C VAL A 213 -1.63 6.10 -6.56
N GLU A 214 -0.67 5.18 -6.50
CA GLU A 214 -0.65 4.03 -7.41
C GLU A 214 -1.86 3.10 -7.21
N ALA A 215 -2.26 2.84 -5.96
CA ALA A 215 -3.47 2.07 -5.68
C ALA A 215 -4.73 2.74 -6.28
N LEU A 216 -4.92 4.04 -6.04
CA LEU A 216 -6.06 4.80 -6.57
C LEU A 216 -6.09 4.79 -8.11
N LYS A 217 -4.94 4.84 -8.78
CA LYS A 217 -4.84 4.71 -10.24
C LYS A 217 -5.29 3.33 -10.72
N LEU A 218 -4.80 2.27 -10.06
CA LEU A 218 -5.16 0.90 -10.40
C LEU A 218 -6.67 0.66 -10.25
N LEU A 219 -7.29 1.17 -9.19
CA LEU A 219 -8.73 1.09 -8.97
C LEU A 219 -9.55 1.80 -10.05
N LEU A 220 -9.00 2.82 -10.70
CA LEU A 220 -9.61 3.46 -11.87
C LEU A 220 -9.39 2.69 -13.18
N GLY A 221 -8.67 1.55 -13.14
CA GLY A 221 -8.26 0.82 -14.34
C GLY A 221 -7.19 1.56 -15.15
N ARG A 222 -6.43 2.45 -14.50
CA ARG A 222 -5.34 3.19 -15.14
C ARG A 222 -4.05 2.39 -15.08
N GLU A 223 -3.28 2.47 -16.15
CA GLU A 223 -1.94 1.89 -16.18
C GLU A 223 -0.99 2.58 -15.20
N SER A 224 -0.08 1.80 -14.64
CA SER A 224 1.02 2.29 -13.84
C SER A 224 2.34 2.12 -14.57
N ASN A 225 3.06 3.21 -14.78
CA ASN A 225 4.43 3.16 -15.32
C ASN A 225 5.37 2.36 -14.40
N LEU A 226 5.04 2.26 -13.10
CA LEU A 226 5.83 1.52 -12.11
C LEU A 226 5.68 0.00 -12.25
N THR A 227 4.84 -0.48 -13.14
CA THR A 227 4.79 -1.91 -13.52
C THR A 227 6.12 -2.36 -14.13
N ARG A 228 6.71 -1.54 -14.98
CA ARG A 228 8.01 -1.83 -15.65
C ARG A 228 9.14 -0.92 -15.18
N ARG A 229 8.93 -0.18 -14.11
CA ARG A 229 9.92 0.73 -13.54
C ARG A 229 9.91 0.64 -12.01
N LEU A 230 11.06 0.92 -11.41
CA LEU A 230 11.23 1.14 -9.99
C LEU A 230 11.37 2.65 -9.77
N LEU A 231 10.54 3.23 -8.94
CA LEU A 231 10.74 4.58 -8.44
C LEU A 231 11.69 4.52 -7.24
N ALA A 232 12.81 5.21 -7.33
CA ALA A 232 13.74 5.42 -6.23
C ALA A 232 13.67 6.89 -5.78
N TYR A 233 13.55 7.12 -4.50
CA TYR A 233 13.56 8.44 -3.88
C TYR A 233 14.79 8.60 -3.00
N ASP A 234 15.57 9.64 -3.25
CA ASP A 234 16.67 10.09 -2.42
C ASP A 234 16.24 11.41 -1.74
N GLY A 235 15.82 11.31 -0.49
CA GLY A 235 15.32 12.43 0.28
C GLY A 235 16.40 13.43 0.69
N LEU A 236 17.67 12.98 0.77
CA LEU A 236 18.79 13.88 1.07
C LEU A 236 19.12 14.77 -0.13
N ALA A 237 19.12 14.19 -1.33
CA ALA A 237 19.36 14.92 -2.57
C ALA A 237 18.09 15.56 -3.16
N GLY A 238 16.90 15.27 -2.60
CA GLY A 238 15.60 15.75 -3.12
C GLY A 238 15.28 15.23 -4.52
N ARG A 239 15.70 14.00 -4.88
CA ARG A 239 15.59 13.46 -6.24
C ARG A 239 14.73 12.22 -6.31
N PHE A 240 13.93 12.14 -7.37
CA PHE A 240 13.28 10.93 -7.82
C PHE A 240 13.99 10.38 -9.06
N GLN A 241 14.24 9.09 -9.04
CA GLN A 241 14.81 8.36 -10.18
C GLN A 241 13.86 7.23 -10.58
N SER A 242 13.70 7.05 -11.88
CA SER A 242 12.85 5.99 -12.43
C SER A 242 13.76 5.01 -13.18
N LEU A 243 13.96 3.82 -12.60
CA LEU A 243 14.85 2.78 -13.10
C LEU A 243 14.04 1.71 -13.83
N ALA A 244 14.53 1.23 -14.97
CA ALA A 244 13.86 0.17 -15.72
C ALA A 244 13.84 -1.14 -14.91
N ARG A 245 12.69 -1.83 -14.90
CA ARG A 245 12.53 -3.21 -14.42
C ARG A 245 12.23 -4.12 -15.59
N ILE A 246 13.02 -5.17 -15.73
CA ILE A 246 12.92 -6.12 -16.83
C ILE A 246 12.43 -7.45 -16.26
N LYS A 247 11.49 -8.08 -16.97
CA LYS A 247 11.08 -9.46 -16.66
C LYS A 247 12.27 -10.38 -16.93
N ARG A 248 12.58 -11.22 -15.94
CA ARG A 248 13.66 -12.19 -16.04
C ARG A 248 13.11 -13.53 -16.54
N PRO A 249 13.68 -14.10 -17.60
CA PRO A 249 13.26 -15.42 -18.10
C PRO A 249 13.43 -16.55 -17.07
N ASP A 250 14.49 -16.44 -16.26
CA ASP A 250 14.87 -17.35 -15.16
C ASP A 250 14.25 -17.01 -13.81
N CYS A 251 13.25 -16.10 -13.77
CA CYS A 251 12.63 -15.68 -12.51
C CYS A 251 11.97 -16.87 -11.80
N PRO A 252 12.26 -17.12 -10.51
CA PRO A 252 11.71 -18.26 -9.79
C PRO A 252 10.20 -18.17 -9.54
N LEU A 253 9.58 -17.01 -9.77
CA LEU A 253 8.13 -16.82 -9.60
C LEU A 253 7.38 -16.69 -10.94
N CYS A 254 7.88 -15.87 -11.87
CA CYS A 254 7.16 -15.57 -13.11
C CYS A 254 7.92 -15.95 -14.39
N GLY A 255 9.07 -16.63 -14.29
CA GLY A 255 9.84 -17.07 -15.45
C GLY A 255 9.11 -18.13 -16.29
N GLN A 256 9.47 -18.24 -17.56
CA GLN A 256 8.98 -19.28 -18.45
C GLN A 256 9.62 -20.63 -18.05
N GLY A 257 8.84 -21.57 -17.59
CA GLY A 257 9.33 -22.91 -17.21
C GLY A 257 8.72 -23.48 -15.94
N LYS A 258 7.61 -22.93 -15.46
CA LYS A 258 6.79 -23.58 -14.42
C LYS A 258 5.35 -23.68 -14.83
#